data_e158a75defdb95246ba5d8308ef2346e
#
_entry.id   e158a75defdb95246ba5d8308ef2346e
#
_cell.length_a   1.000
_cell.length_b   1.000
_cell.length_c   1.000
_cell.angle_alpha   90.00
_cell.angle_beta   90.00
_cell.angle_gamma   90.00
#
_symmetry.space_group_name_H-M   'P 1'
#
loop_
_entity.id
_entity.type
_entity.pdbx_description
1 polymer ?
#
loop_
_entity_poly.entity_id
_entity_poly.type
_entity_poly.pdbx_seq_one_letter_code
_entity_poly.pdbx_strand_id
1 'polypeptide(L)'
;MKFSTSIKTLALMAGMMLVGTQALDAKVSKPTSAGSIVISKVFFNSMKNDADKAYILANYIELYNNSTDTLDIAGLYLGLAESHSDATQAWTATAMQEEHKDSVALKQIFQIPTDDVYRVEPGQSIVITNAAFNHTGVASLAPDLSAADFESKTQNNAYKDYHNESVKGLVVAHTYNADKVGQAAYADYINFVTTGPGAMVLLAYNTDLTKCPTGFQRGKESGNVIKFVPKYKVLDGVDVVVNTKAKAPAADQKRLPESVDAGFITQTTPGGNNGEAIVRKTAFITSDGRTVLFDTDNSSTDFEVTTDLAIRKYNAEVAGLTDYNLVIPETGYAIVNFEKPFCAGRDVFFVHVNASNKDTTTDLGYYEFPGDSLLLIKGPWIAVGKPGDHVIKLSESQGVMKTRSSMVSWADEDTKSVKQTDRMIYKFVAETGKVGFQRVPATNGNYNQATFTDSDRLYIIVTKAIADKIAAANGATSSADLDFIAWHGITPEKMAAGVSEMKTENKVQSVVYNLAGQRLKSLQKGLNIVKGKKILVK
;
A
#
# COMPACT_ATOMS: atom_id res chain seq x y z
N MET A 1 -33.86 -66.45 -20.66
CA MET A 1 -32.96 -65.69 -21.55
C MET A 1 -32.38 -64.54 -20.74
N LYS A 2 -31.13 -64.60 -20.30
CA LYS A 2 -30.42 -63.57 -19.57
C LYS A 2 -29.54 -62.82 -20.55
N PHE A 3 -29.76 -61.53 -20.71
CA PHE A 3 -28.81 -60.66 -21.41
C PHE A 3 -27.97 -59.87 -20.35
N SER A 4 -26.70 -60.23 -20.33
CA SER A 4 -25.69 -59.52 -19.57
C SER A 4 -25.13 -58.40 -20.47
N THR A 5 -25.24 -57.17 -20.04
CA THR A 5 -24.61 -56.02 -20.72
C THR A 5 -23.39 -55.60 -19.91
N SER A 6 -22.22 -55.94 -20.40
CA SER A 6 -20.94 -55.50 -19.86
C SER A 6 -20.69 -54.03 -20.26
N ILE A 7 -20.62 -53.15 -19.29
CA ILE A 7 -20.13 -51.78 -19.48
C ILE A 7 -18.60 -51.83 -19.36
N LYS A 8 -17.91 -51.63 -20.47
CA LYS A 8 -16.45 -51.42 -20.50
C LYS A 8 -16.17 -49.97 -20.10
N THR A 9 -15.64 -49.77 -18.91
CA THR A 9 -15.09 -48.50 -18.46
C THR A 9 -13.78 -48.24 -19.21
N LEU A 10 -13.79 -47.27 -20.11
CA LEU A 10 -12.59 -46.78 -20.79
C LEU A 10 -11.86 -45.83 -19.84
N ALA A 11 -10.79 -46.29 -19.20
CA ALA A 11 -9.89 -45.43 -18.42
C ALA A 11 -9.02 -44.65 -19.42
N LEU A 12 -9.30 -43.36 -19.57
CA LEU A 12 -8.45 -42.40 -20.27
C LEU A 12 -7.30 -42.04 -19.34
N MET A 13 -6.13 -42.65 -19.48
CA MET A 13 -4.89 -42.17 -18.86
C MET A 13 -4.46 -40.91 -19.60
N ALA A 14 -4.81 -39.74 -19.05
CA ALA A 14 -4.15 -38.52 -19.41
C ALA A 14 -2.76 -38.53 -18.75
N GLY A 15 -1.73 -38.76 -19.58
CA GLY A 15 -0.34 -38.58 -19.17
C GLY A 15 -0.12 -37.11 -18.79
N MET A 16 -0.08 -36.81 -17.49
CA MET A 16 0.50 -35.57 -17.01
C MET A 16 1.99 -35.61 -17.32
N MET A 17 2.40 -34.95 -18.39
CA MET A 17 3.78 -34.49 -18.49
C MET A 17 3.97 -33.51 -17.33
N LEU A 18 4.68 -33.95 -16.29
CA LEU A 18 5.29 -33.06 -15.31
C LEU A 18 6.38 -32.27 -16.07
N VAL A 19 6.00 -31.18 -16.71
CA VAL A 19 6.94 -30.11 -16.97
C VAL A 19 7.24 -29.52 -15.59
N GLY A 20 8.40 -29.87 -15.06
CA GLY A 20 8.92 -29.24 -13.85
C GLY A 20 9.06 -27.74 -14.10
N THR A 21 7.99 -27.00 -13.85
CA THR A 21 8.12 -25.58 -13.56
C THR A 21 8.89 -25.51 -12.26
N GLN A 22 10.20 -25.21 -12.35
CA GLN A 22 10.88 -24.67 -11.19
C GLN A 22 10.04 -23.44 -10.80
N ALA A 23 9.33 -23.54 -9.69
CA ALA A 23 8.73 -22.41 -9.04
C ALA A 23 9.91 -21.46 -8.78
N LEU A 24 10.02 -20.40 -9.56
CA LEU A 24 10.85 -19.26 -9.20
C LEU A 24 10.37 -18.88 -7.81
N ASP A 25 11.25 -18.99 -6.81
CA ASP A 25 10.97 -18.57 -5.45
C ASP A 25 10.44 -17.13 -5.55
N ALA A 26 9.14 -16.95 -5.39
CA ALA A 26 8.50 -15.65 -5.42
C ALA A 26 9.22 -14.80 -4.36
N LYS A 27 9.79 -13.68 -4.77
CA LYS A 27 10.55 -12.81 -3.88
C LYS A 27 9.62 -12.31 -2.78
N VAL A 28 9.82 -12.81 -1.56
CA VAL A 28 9.09 -12.34 -0.40
C VAL A 28 9.67 -10.99 0.00
N SER A 29 8.84 -9.96 0.03
CA SER A 29 9.24 -8.60 0.37
C SER A 29 8.54 -8.11 1.63
N LYS A 30 9.19 -7.19 2.37
CA LYS A 30 8.52 -6.48 3.47
C LYS A 30 7.63 -5.38 2.88
N PRO A 31 6.41 -5.15 3.41
CA PRO A 31 5.61 -4.02 3.00
C PRO A 31 6.29 -2.71 3.44
N THR A 32 6.67 -1.90 2.47
CA THR A 32 7.40 -0.63 2.68
C THR A 32 6.70 0.58 2.08
N SER A 33 5.67 0.33 1.26
CA SER A 33 4.87 1.37 0.60
C SER A 33 3.43 1.33 1.10
N ALA A 34 2.81 2.50 1.20
CA ALA A 34 1.37 2.62 1.40
C ALA A 34 0.62 1.85 0.29
N GLY A 35 -0.52 1.25 0.64
CA GLY A 35 -1.37 0.50 -0.28
C GLY A 35 -0.93 -0.91 -0.60
N SER A 36 0.27 -1.37 -0.18
CA SER A 36 0.68 -2.76 -0.42
C SER A 36 -0.05 -3.76 0.48
N ILE A 37 -0.24 -3.38 1.75
CA ILE A 37 -1.10 -4.10 2.70
C ILE A 37 -2.05 -3.08 3.32
N VAL A 38 -3.34 -3.41 3.37
CA VAL A 38 -4.39 -2.49 3.82
C VAL A 38 -5.25 -3.10 4.91
N ILE A 39 -5.83 -2.26 5.76
CA ILE A 39 -6.92 -2.64 6.67
C ILE A 39 -8.15 -2.84 5.81
N SER A 40 -8.62 -4.07 5.70
CA SER A 40 -9.68 -4.41 4.75
C SER A 40 -11.05 -4.54 5.39
N LYS A 41 -11.12 -5.00 6.64
CA LYS A 41 -12.37 -5.10 7.39
C LYS A 41 -12.11 -4.91 8.88
N VAL A 42 -13.02 -4.19 9.55
CA VAL A 42 -12.97 -4.02 11.01
C VAL A 42 -14.35 -4.22 11.61
N PHE A 43 -14.49 -5.25 12.41
CA PHE A 43 -15.66 -5.46 13.24
C PHE A 43 -15.38 -4.91 14.64
N PHE A 44 -15.59 -3.62 14.82
CA PHE A 44 -15.36 -2.91 16.09
C PHE A 44 -16.62 -2.70 16.90
N ASN A 45 -17.79 -2.65 16.25
CA ASN A 45 -19.06 -2.24 16.86
C ASN A 45 -19.62 -3.27 17.84
N SER A 46 -19.13 -4.54 17.79
CA SER A 46 -19.66 -5.66 18.56
C SER A 46 -21.10 -6.02 18.18
N MET A 47 -21.68 -6.95 18.90
CA MET A 47 -23.04 -7.42 18.64
C MET A 47 -23.74 -7.82 19.94
N LYS A 48 -24.98 -8.18 19.85
CA LYS A 48 -25.70 -8.89 20.91
C LYS A 48 -25.63 -10.39 20.68
N ASN A 49 -25.56 -11.14 21.77
CA ASN A 49 -25.69 -12.60 21.72
C ASN A 49 -27.17 -13.02 21.61
N ASP A 50 -27.42 -14.33 21.50
CA ASP A 50 -28.76 -14.88 21.35
C ASP A 50 -29.68 -14.63 22.59
N ALA A 51 -29.09 -14.19 23.72
CA ALA A 51 -29.81 -13.74 24.92
C ALA A 51 -29.98 -12.21 24.99
N ASP A 52 -29.81 -11.48 23.89
CA ASP A 52 -29.92 -10.02 23.75
C ASP A 52 -28.93 -9.22 24.66
N LYS A 53 -27.80 -9.82 25.02
CA LYS A 53 -26.76 -9.17 25.83
C LYS A 53 -25.57 -8.79 24.95
N ALA A 54 -24.89 -7.68 25.29
CA ALA A 54 -23.67 -7.24 24.62
C ALA A 54 -22.63 -8.37 24.57
N TYR A 55 -22.06 -8.60 23.38
CA TYR A 55 -21.08 -9.65 23.12
C TYR A 55 -19.89 -9.09 22.33
N ILE A 56 -18.80 -8.83 23.06
CA ILE A 56 -17.60 -8.12 22.55
C ILE A 56 -16.50 -9.07 22.05
N LEU A 57 -16.63 -10.38 22.28
CA LEU A 57 -15.53 -11.32 21.99
C LEU A 57 -15.31 -11.56 20.49
N ALA A 58 -16.34 -11.32 19.67
CA ALA A 58 -16.32 -11.59 18.23
C ALA A 58 -15.69 -10.47 17.40
N ASN A 59 -15.11 -9.43 18.02
CA ASN A 59 -14.48 -8.32 17.31
C ASN A 59 -13.17 -8.74 16.66
N TYR A 60 -12.90 -8.25 15.44
CA TYR A 60 -11.70 -8.55 14.69
C TYR A 60 -11.28 -7.43 13.75
N ILE A 61 -10.05 -7.50 13.29
CA ILE A 61 -9.45 -6.68 12.24
C ILE A 61 -8.95 -7.62 11.15
N GLU A 62 -9.15 -7.24 9.91
CA GLU A 62 -8.66 -7.98 8.76
C GLU A 62 -7.72 -7.10 7.94
N LEU A 63 -6.52 -7.64 7.65
CA LEU A 63 -5.53 -7.02 6.78
C LEU A 63 -5.50 -7.78 5.47
N TYR A 64 -5.28 -7.08 4.36
CA TYR A 64 -5.33 -7.66 3.02
C TYR A 64 -4.08 -7.29 2.23
N ASN A 65 -3.44 -8.26 1.61
CA ASN A 65 -2.37 -8.01 0.65
C ASN A 65 -2.96 -7.51 -0.68
N ASN A 66 -3.00 -6.20 -0.82
CA ASN A 66 -3.52 -5.51 -2.00
C ASN A 66 -2.49 -5.37 -3.13
N SER A 67 -1.25 -5.82 -2.89
CA SER A 67 -0.15 -5.77 -3.85
C SER A 67 -0.09 -7.00 -4.76
N THR A 68 0.86 -6.99 -5.68
CA THR A 68 1.17 -8.11 -6.59
C THR A 68 2.26 -9.03 -6.08
N ASP A 69 2.90 -8.67 -4.95
CA ASP A 69 4.02 -9.41 -4.38
C ASP A 69 3.57 -10.24 -3.18
N THR A 70 4.22 -11.37 -2.94
CA THR A 70 4.13 -12.06 -1.66
C THR A 70 4.80 -11.20 -0.59
N LEU A 71 4.06 -10.86 0.46
CA LEU A 71 4.55 -10.02 1.55
C LEU A 71 4.94 -10.87 2.76
N ASP A 72 6.03 -10.49 3.43
CA ASP A 72 6.34 -10.93 4.78
C ASP A 72 5.93 -9.84 5.77
N ILE A 73 4.89 -10.11 6.55
CA ILE A 73 4.31 -9.15 7.49
C ILE A 73 4.92 -9.20 8.89
N ALA A 74 5.92 -10.08 9.15
CA ALA A 74 6.61 -10.13 10.44
C ALA A 74 7.15 -8.75 10.83
N GLY A 75 6.86 -8.34 12.06
CA GLY A 75 7.30 -7.06 12.59
C GLY A 75 6.45 -5.84 12.23
N LEU A 76 5.40 -5.97 11.40
CA LEU A 76 4.42 -4.90 11.22
C LEU A 76 3.74 -4.56 12.54
N TYR A 77 3.33 -3.29 12.68
CA TYR A 77 2.59 -2.87 13.86
C TYR A 77 1.17 -2.48 13.50
N LEU A 78 0.23 -2.89 14.37
CA LEU A 78 -1.14 -2.40 14.41
C LEU A 78 -1.24 -1.36 15.52
N GLY A 79 -1.53 -0.12 15.19
CA GLY A 79 -1.71 0.98 16.12
C GLY A 79 -3.18 1.37 16.28
N LEU A 80 -3.65 1.54 17.53
CA LEU A 80 -4.96 2.09 17.84
C LEU A 80 -4.80 3.54 18.31
N ALA A 81 -5.49 4.45 17.64
CA ALA A 81 -5.43 5.86 17.98
C ALA A 81 -6.01 6.16 19.37
N GLU A 82 -5.62 7.29 19.94
CA GLU A 82 -6.22 7.84 21.14
C GLU A 82 -7.74 7.98 20.95
N SER A 83 -8.56 7.57 21.93
CA SER A 83 -10.00 7.37 21.77
C SER A 83 -10.87 8.10 22.80
N HIS A 84 -10.38 9.20 23.37
CA HIS A 84 -11.19 9.98 24.30
C HIS A 84 -12.42 10.55 23.58
N SER A 85 -13.62 10.40 24.20
CA SER A 85 -14.89 10.76 23.56
C SER A 85 -15.14 12.28 23.48
N ASP A 86 -14.51 13.06 24.37
CA ASP A 86 -14.54 14.51 24.33
C ASP A 86 -13.42 15.02 23.42
N ALA A 87 -13.77 15.60 22.28
CA ALA A 87 -12.84 16.10 21.30
C ALA A 87 -11.90 17.21 21.85
N THR A 88 -12.33 17.96 22.85
CA THR A 88 -11.52 19.02 23.46
C THR A 88 -10.37 18.46 24.31
N GLN A 89 -10.48 17.24 24.80
CA GLN A 89 -9.48 16.53 25.58
C GLN A 89 -8.79 15.40 24.78
N ALA A 90 -9.05 15.34 23.49
CA ALA A 90 -8.54 14.30 22.60
C ALA A 90 -7.46 14.83 21.65
N TRP A 91 -6.60 13.94 21.19
CA TRP A 91 -5.70 14.18 20.08
C TRP A 91 -6.45 14.00 18.76
N THR A 92 -7.35 14.96 18.45
CA THR A 92 -8.06 15.00 17.16
C THR A 92 -7.10 15.35 16.02
N ALA A 93 -7.51 15.11 14.77
CA ALA A 93 -6.74 15.49 13.58
C ALA A 93 -6.35 16.99 13.60
N THR A 94 -7.28 17.85 14.03
CA THR A 94 -7.02 19.29 14.21
C THR A 94 -5.97 19.55 15.28
N ALA A 95 -6.09 18.95 16.47
CA ALA A 95 -5.12 19.07 17.54
C ALA A 95 -3.74 18.55 17.14
N MET A 96 -3.70 17.43 16.41
CA MET A 96 -2.44 16.88 15.86
C MET A 96 -1.80 17.85 14.87
N GLN A 97 -2.58 18.48 14.00
CA GLN A 97 -2.05 19.47 13.04
C GLN A 97 -1.44 20.70 13.74
N GLU A 98 -1.99 21.10 14.88
CA GLU A 98 -1.51 22.24 15.67
C GLU A 98 -0.25 21.91 16.47
N GLU A 99 -0.21 20.76 17.14
CA GLU A 99 0.78 20.44 18.18
C GLU A 99 1.77 19.34 17.77
N HIS A 100 1.36 18.39 16.90
CA HIS A 100 2.14 17.22 16.48
C HIS A 100 1.94 16.87 15.00
N LYS A 101 2.00 17.86 14.11
CA LYS A 101 1.62 17.80 12.68
C LYS A 101 2.23 16.65 11.86
N ASP A 102 3.36 16.09 12.31
CA ASP A 102 4.08 15.03 11.59
C ASP A 102 3.89 13.65 12.22
N SER A 103 2.92 13.49 13.12
CA SER A 103 2.71 12.27 13.88
C SER A 103 1.24 11.85 13.91
N VAL A 104 1.00 10.60 14.34
CA VAL A 104 -0.28 10.06 14.80
C VAL A 104 -0.20 9.73 16.28
N ALA A 105 -1.28 9.98 17.04
CA ALA A 105 -1.34 9.77 18.49
C ALA A 105 -1.94 8.38 18.79
N LEU A 106 -1.14 7.45 19.28
CA LEU A 106 -1.52 6.06 19.51
C LEU A 106 -1.57 5.72 21.00
N LYS A 107 -2.72 5.16 21.44
CA LYS A 107 -2.90 4.64 22.80
C LYS A 107 -2.36 3.23 22.98
N GLN A 108 -2.41 2.42 21.91
CA GLN A 108 -1.93 1.04 21.89
C GLN A 108 -1.22 0.74 20.58
N ILE A 109 -0.19 -0.10 20.65
CA ILE A 109 0.54 -0.61 19.48
C ILE A 109 0.85 -2.09 19.73
N PHE A 110 0.38 -2.94 18.83
CA PHE A 110 0.67 -4.37 18.80
C PHE A 110 1.61 -4.67 17.64
N GLN A 111 2.51 -5.62 17.82
CA GLN A 111 3.43 -6.05 16.77
C GLN A 111 3.11 -7.49 16.35
N ILE A 112 3.09 -7.74 15.05
CA ILE A 112 3.14 -9.10 14.51
C ILE A 112 4.50 -9.68 14.88
N PRO A 113 4.57 -10.89 15.46
CA PRO A 113 5.84 -11.49 15.91
C PRO A 113 6.91 -11.51 14.81
N THR A 114 8.18 -11.60 15.24
CA THR A 114 9.35 -11.65 14.34
C THR A 114 10.09 -12.97 14.41
N ASP A 115 9.50 -13.97 15.03
CA ASP A 115 10.07 -15.31 15.25
C ASP A 115 9.98 -16.21 14.02
N ASP A 116 9.21 -15.78 13.00
CA ASP A 116 9.05 -16.50 11.73
C ASP A 116 8.81 -15.51 10.57
N VAL A 117 8.75 -16.03 9.35
CA VAL A 117 8.33 -15.33 8.13
C VAL A 117 6.83 -15.56 7.94
N TYR A 118 6.03 -14.53 8.13
CA TYR A 118 4.57 -14.60 7.96
C TYR A 118 4.20 -14.13 6.55
N ARG A 119 4.13 -15.10 5.63
CA ARG A 119 3.85 -14.85 4.21
C ARG A 119 2.36 -14.61 3.98
N VAL A 120 2.07 -13.58 3.18
CA VAL A 120 0.72 -13.26 2.72
C VAL A 120 0.79 -13.12 1.20
N GLU A 121 0.17 -14.04 0.48
CA GLU A 121 0.13 -13.99 -0.97
C GLU A 121 -0.76 -12.85 -1.47
N PRO A 122 -0.57 -12.36 -2.71
CA PRO A 122 -1.47 -11.39 -3.33
C PRO A 122 -2.93 -11.81 -3.22
N GLY A 123 -3.78 -10.92 -2.68
CA GLY A 123 -5.20 -11.22 -2.52
C GLY A 123 -5.56 -12.06 -1.29
N GLN A 124 -4.61 -12.37 -0.42
CA GLN A 124 -4.88 -13.05 0.85
C GLN A 124 -5.08 -12.07 2.00
N SER A 125 -5.83 -12.51 3.00
CA SER A 125 -6.12 -11.77 4.24
C SER A 125 -5.50 -12.42 5.45
N ILE A 126 -5.19 -11.56 6.43
CA ILE A 126 -4.80 -11.89 7.79
C ILE A 126 -5.88 -11.42 8.75
N VAL A 127 -6.33 -12.28 9.65
CA VAL A 127 -7.35 -11.98 10.66
C VAL A 127 -6.72 -11.90 12.03
N ILE A 128 -6.99 -10.80 12.73
CA ILE A 128 -6.48 -10.47 14.06
C ILE A 128 -7.66 -10.26 15.01
N THR A 129 -7.66 -10.94 16.16
CA THR A 129 -8.74 -10.86 17.15
C THR A 129 -8.22 -10.88 18.58
N ASN A 130 -9.11 -10.68 19.55
CA ASN A 130 -8.82 -10.94 20.97
C ASN A 130 -9.14 -12.38 21.40
N ALA A 131 -9.98 -13.09 20.63
CA ALA A 131 -10.46 -14.43 20.99
C ALA A 131 -10.70 -15.25 19.71
N ALA A 132 -9.76 -16.12 19.39
CA ALA A 132 -9.72 -16.88 18.14
C ALA A 132 -10.47 -18.22 18.25
N PHE A 133 -11.80 -18.18 18.39
CA PHE A 133 -12.64 -19.38 18.41
C PHE A 133 -13.94 -19.21 17.60
N ASN A 134 -14.75 -20.24 17.52
CA ASN A 134 -16.03 -20.18 16.84
C ASN A 134 -17.10 -19.55 17.75
N HIS A 135 -17.50 -18.31 17.48
CA HIS A 135 -18.46 -17.55 18.27
C HIS A 135 -19.93 -17.91 18.00
N THR A 136 -20.23 -18.66 16.92
CA THR A 136 -21.62 -18.96 16.51
C THR A 136 -22.42 -19.74 17.55
N GLY A 137 -21.74 -20.47 18.44
CA GLY A 137 -22.39 -21.19 19.54
C GLY A 137 -22.93 -20.29 20.66
N VAL A 138 -22.57 -19.01 20.70
CA VAL A 138 -23.01 -18.04 21.71
C VAL A 138 -23.83 -16.91 21.09
N ALA A 139 -23.52 -16.54 19.89
CA ALA A 139 -24.18 -15.52 19.10
C ALA A 139 -24.29 -16.04 17.66
N SER A 140 -25.46 -16.48 17.26
CA SER A 140 -25.69 -17.21 16.00
C SER A 140 -25.29 -16.43 14.74
N LEU A 141 -25.27 -15.10 14.82
CA LEU A 141 -24.84 -14.22 13.72
C LEU A 141 -23.35 -13.82 13.82
N ALA A 142 -22.63 -14.28 14.85
CA ALA A 142 -21.21 -13.97 14.99
C ALA A 142 -20.34 -14.71 13.96
N PRO A 143 -19.15 -14.19 13.62
CA PRO A 143 -18.22 -14.89 12.77
C PRO A 143 -17.60 -16.10 13.47
N ASP A 144 -17.17 -17.09 12.69
CA ASP A 144 -16.24 -18.11 13.15
C ASP A 144 -14.81 -17.56 13.03
N LEU A 145 -14.17 -17.27 14.16
CA LEU A 145 -12.80 -16.76 14.22
C LEU A 145 -11.77 -17.85 14.57
N SER A 146 -12.16 -19.14 14.59
CA SER A 146 -11.23 -20.25 14.88
C SER A 146 -10.06 -20.36 13.91
N ALA A 147 -10.21 -19.78 12.70
CA ALA A 147 -9.17 -19.69 11.67
C ALA A 147 -8.47 -18.31 11.63
N ALA A 148 -8.51 -17.53 12.72
CA ALA A 148 -7.73 -16.30 12.81
C ALA A 148 -6.22 -16.60 12.80
N ASP A 149 -5.42 -15.65 12.29
CA ASP A 149 -3.97 -15.82 12.17
C ASP A 149 -3.23 -15.37 13.42
N PHE A 150 -3.76 -14.31 14.07
CA PHE A 150 -3.17 -13.76 15.30
C PHE A 150 -4.25 -13.43 16.33
N GLU A 151 -3.85 -13.53 17.60
CA GLU A 151 -4.70 -13.08 18.70
C GLU A 151 -3.88 -12.32 19.76
N SER A 152 -4.54 -11.50 20.59
CA SER A 152 -3.85 -10.68 21.59
C SER A 152 -3.18 -11.47 22.69
N LYS A 153 -3.61 -12.71 22.98
CA LYS A 153 -3.15 -13.54 24.14
C LYS A 153 -3.22 -12.81 25.48
N THR A 154 -4.17 -11.94 25.61
CA THR A 154 -4.35 -11.10 26.79
C THR A 154 -4.73 -11.89 28.03
N GLN A 155 -4.27 -11.46 29.21
CA GLN A 155 -4.71 -11.99 30.51
C GLN A 155 -5.92 -11.25 31.08
N ASN A 156 -6.51 -10.34 30.31
CA ASN A 156 -7.73 -9.65 30.72
C ASN A 156 -8.89 -10.63 30.96
N ASN A 157 -9.61 -10.46 32.09
CA ASN A 157 -10.67 -11.36 32.52
C ASN A 157 -11.79 -11.56 31.50
N ALA A 158 -12.00 -10.61 30.57
CA ALA A 158 -13.01 -10.75 29.53
C ALA A 158 -12.62 -11.73 28.42
N TYR A 159 -11.33 -11.98 28.23
CA TYR A 159 -10.80 -12.73 27.09
C TYR A 159 -9.95 -13.96 27.45
N LYS A 160 -9.30 -13.98 28.62
CA LYS A 160 -8.27 -14.97 28.99
C LYS A 160 -8.68 -16.44 28.86
N ASP A 161 -9.96 -16.74 29.01
CA ASP A 161 -10.48 -18.09 28.96
C ASP A 161 -10.93 -18.53 27.52
N TYR A 162 -10.67 -17.67 26.52
CA TYR A 162 -11.11 -17.85 25.13
C TYR A 162 -9.95 -17.91 24.14
N HIS A 163 -8.74 -18.17 24.61
CA HIS A 163 -7.56 -18.28 23.74
C HIS A 163 -7.53 -19.57 22.95
N ASN A 164 -7.06 -19.48 21.71
CA ASN A 164 -6.75 -20.63 20.88
C ASN A 164 -5.25 -20.88 20.88
N GLU A 165 -4.80 -21.94 21.53
CA GLU A 165 -3.37 -22.27 21.66
C GLU A 165 -2.66 -22.46 20.30
N SER A 166 -3.41 -22.79 19.24
CA SER A 166 -2.86 -22.94 17.89
C SER A 166 -2.65 -21.63 17.16
N VAL A 167 -3.22 -20.52 17.65
CA VAL A 167 -3.11 -19.19 17.03
C VAL A 167 -1.96 -18.41 17.65
N LYS A 168 -1.15 -17.76 16.83
CA LYS A 168 -0.01 -16.94 17.28
C LYS A 168 -0.46 -15.73 18.09
N GLY A 169 0.30 -15.42 19.15
CA GLY A 169 0.10 -14.22 19.97
C GLY A 169 0.74 -12.99 19.34
N LEU A 170 0.06 -11.86 19.40
CA LEU A 170 0.66 -10.56 19.15
C LEU A 170 1.62 -10.15 20.27
N VAL A 171 2.58 -9.29 19.96
CA VAL A 171 3.46 -8.68 20.97
C VAL A 171 2.92 -7.29 21.31
N VAL A 172 2.69 -7.00 22.59
CA VAL A 172 2.32 -5.65 23.05
C VAL A 172 3.56 -4.77 22.99
N ALA A 173 3.63 -3.88 22.00
CA ALA A 173 4.73 -2.95 21.81
C ALA A 173 4.54 -1.63 22.58
N HIS A 174 3.27 -1.22 22.81
CA HIS A 174 2.89 -0.09 23.64
C HIS A 174 1.44 -0.22 24.12
N THR A 175 1.18 0.15 25.37
CA THR A 175 -0.18 0.36 25.88
C THR A 175 -0.22 1.57 26.80
N TYR A 176 -1.37 2.25 26.80
CA TYR A 176 -1.59 3.49 27.54
C TYR A 176 -1.49 3.37 29.07
N ASN A 177 -1.59 2.16 29.61
CA ASN A 177 -1.54 1.89 31.05
C ASN A 177 -0.51 0.80 31.40
N ALA A 178 0.67 0.90 30.82
CA ALA A 178 1.77 -0.06 31.04
C ALA A 178 2.19 -0.20 32.51
N ASP A 179 1.88 0.81 33.36
CA ASP A 179 2.05 0.76 34.81
C ASP A 179 1.13 -0.24 35.51
N LYS A 180 0.10 -0.76 34.82
CA LYS A 180 -0.85 -1.75 35.32
C LYS A 180 -0.54 -3.18 34.89
N VAL A 181 0.63 -3.43 34.33
CA VAL A 181 1.01 -4.79 33.93
C VAL A 181 0.84 -5.80 35.07
N GLY A 182 0.22 -6.94 34.78
CA GLY A 182 -0.12 -7.95 35.77
C GLY A 182 -1.38 -7.67 36.61
N GLN A 183 -2.04 -6.54 36.42
CA GLN A 183 -3.31 -6.19 37.06
C GLN A 183 -4.48 -6.43 36.10
N ALA A 184 -5.70 -6.65 36.65
CA ALA A 184 -6.90 -6.84 35.84
C ALA A 184 -7.26 -5.65 34.92
N ALA A 185 -6.77 -4.45 35.26
CA ALA A 185 -6.95 -3.24 34.47
C ALA A 185 -5.91 -3.05 33.36
N TYR A 186 -4.90 -3.93 33.27
CA TYR A 186 -3.87 -3.85 32.23
C TYR A 186 -4.47 -4.08 30.83
N ALA A 187 -4.17 -3.17 29.90
CA ALA A 187 -4.74 -3.18 28.56
C ALA A 187 -3.76 -3.83 27.55
N ASP A 188 -3.61 -5.16 27.63
CA ASP A 188 -2.87 -6.00 26.69
C ASP A 188 -3.76 -6.65 25.62
N TYR A 189 -5.03 -6.26 25.55
CA TYR A 189 -5.99 -6.66 24.51
C TYR A 189 -6.23 -5.52 23.52
N ILE A 190 -6.68 -5.84 22.32
CA ILE A 190 -7.07 -4.85 21.31
C ILE A 190 -8.34 -4.14 21.81
N ASN A 191 -8.19 -2.88 22.22
CA ASN A 191 -9.28 -2.12 22.84
C ASN A 191 -10.17 -1.48 21.79
N PHE A 192 -11.10 -2.26 21.23
CA PHE A 192 -12.15 -1.77 20.34
C PHE A 192 -13.10 -0.82 21.08
N VAL A 193 -13.42 0.30 20.45
CA VAL A 193 -14.41 1.25 20.96
C VAL A 193 -15.69 1.09 20.16
N THR A 194 -16.67 0.39 20.74
CA THR A 194 -17.86 -0.08 20.01
C THR A 194 -18.76 1.03 19.44
N THR A 195 -18.62 2.25 19.95
CA THR A 195 -19.37 3.43 19.47
C THR A 195 -18.49 4.44 18.73
N GLY A 196 -17.18 4.14 18.52
CA GLY A 196 -16.17 5.12 18.15
C GLY A 196 -15.87 6.14 19.27
N PRO A 197 -14.79 6.93 19.14
CA PRO A 197 -13.82 6.89 18.08
C PRO A 197 -12.89 5.67 18.21
N GLY A 198 -12.54 5.07 17.09
CA GLY A 198 -11.77 3.83 17.06
C GLY A 198 -10.79 3.77 15.88
N ALA A 199 -10.14 4.89 15.53
CA ALA A 199 -9.21 4.94 14.42
C ALA A 199 -8.02 3.99 14.61
N MET A 200 -7.56 3.39 13.51
CA MET A 200 -6.48 2.40 13.49
C MET A 200 -5.51 2.71 12.37
N VAL A 201 -4.26 2.29 12.55
CA VAL A 201 -3.20 2.42 11.54
C VAL A 201 -2.35 1.17 11.47
N LEU A 202 -1.84 0.87 10.28
CA LEU A 202 -0.73 -0.05 10.08
C LEU A 202 0.57 0.74 10.02
N LEU A 203 1.61 0.28 10.75
CA LEU A 203 2.92 0.92 10.73
C LEU A 203 3.96 -0.04 10.13
N ALA A 204 4.92 0.55 9.44
CA ALA A 204 6.03 -0.17 8.85
C ALA A 204 6.85 -0.93 9.90
N TYR A 205 7.32 -2.14 9.56
CA TYR A 205 8.11 -3.02 10.43
C TYR A 205 9.40 -2.38 10.98
N ASN A 206 9.94 -1.39 10.27
CA ASN A 206 11.16 -0.66 10.66
C ASN A 206 10.86 0.60 11.48
N THR A 207 9.71 0.67 12.15
CA THR A 207 9.36 1.76 13.06
C THR A 207 10.10 1.59 14.38
N ASP A 208 10.99 2.53 14.70
CA ASP A 208 11.69 2.54 15.97
C ASP A 208 10.85 3.27 17.03
N LEU A 209 10.03 2.51 17.75
CA LEU A 209 9.14 3.05 18.77
C LEU A 209 9.90 3.67 19.98
N THR A 210 11.17 3.34 20.17
CA THR A 210 11.97 3.92 21.28
C THR A 210 12.30 5.38 21.02
N LYS A 211 12.33 5.80 19.75
CA LYS A 211 12.54 7.19 19.33
C LYS A 211 11.26 8.00 19.18
N CYS A 212 10.10 7.36 19.32
CA CYS A 212 8.83 8.07 19.24
C CYS A 212 8.55 8.79 20.58
N PRO A 213 8.24 10.09 20.56
CA PRO A 213 7.87 10.84 21.76
C PRO A 213 6.66 10.22 22.45
N THR A 214 6.57 10.43 23.77
CA THR A 214 5.40 10.08 24.56
C THR A 214 4.82 11.33 25.22
N GLY A 215 3.53 11.31 25.45
CA GLY A 215 2.81 12.33 26.21
C GLY A 215 1.59 11.70 26.87
N PHE A 216 0.65 12.53 27.25
CA PHE A 216 -0.57 12.10 27.90
C PHE A 216 -1.78 12.49 27.05
N GLN A 217 -2.98 12.18 27.49
CA GLN A 217 -4.21 12.74 26.96
C GLN A 217 -4.08 14.27 26.88
N ARG A 218 -4.62 14.90 25.84
CA ARG A 218 -4.49 16.34 25.60
C ARG A 218 -4.95 17.14 26.82
N GLY A 219 -4.12 18.09 27.23
CA GLY A 219 -4.36 18.93 28.42
C GLY A 219 -4.13 18.23 29.77
N LYS A 220 -3.51 17.05 29.79
CA LYS A 220 -3.13 16.32 31.01
C LYS A 220 -1.62 16.22 31.14
N GLU A 221 -1.14 16.17 32.39
CA GLU A 221 0.27 15.99 32.74
C GLU A 221 0.56 14.59 33.30
N SER A 222 -0.46 13.74 33.39
CA SER A 222 -0.37 12.37 33.91
C SER A 222 -1.54 11.51 33.43
N GLY A 223 -1.46 10.20 33.66
CA GLY A 223 -2.51 9.24 33.31
C GLY A 223 -2.13 8.38 32.08
N ASN A 224 -3.06 8.17 31.19
CA ASN A 224 -2.86 7.33 30.00
C ASN A 224 -1.73 7.86 29.12
N VAL A 225 -0.72 7.01 28.87
CA VAL A 225 0.44 7.36 28.06
C VAL A 225 0.12 7.18 26.58
N ILE A 226 0.31 8.22 25.81
CA ILE A 226 0.12 8.26 24.36
C ILE A 226 1.48 8.29 23.66
N LYS A 227 1.64 7.54 22.60
CA LYS A 227 2.85 7.54 21.77
C LYS A 227 2.60 8.30 20.47
N PHE A 228 3.47 9.25 20.15
CA PHE A 228 3.41 10.04 18.92
C PHE A 228 4.32 9.39 17.88
N VAL A 229 3.73 8.69 16.92
CA VAL A 229 4.47 7.96 15.88
C VAL A 229 4.50 8.79 14.60
N PRO A 230 5.67 8.95 13.95
CA PRO A 230 5.77 9.71 12.71
C PRO A 230 4.82 9.18 11.61
N LYS A 231 4.01 10.07 11.02
CA LYS A 231 3.02 9.71 10.01
C LYS A 231 3.62 9.04 8.75
N TYR A 232 4.89 9.33 8.41
CA TYR A 232 5.57 8.68 7.28
C TYR A 232 5.86 7.18 7.51
N LYS A 233 5.62 6.67 8.73
CA LYS A 233 5.68 5.24 9.06
C LYS A 233 4.35 4.53 8.90
N VAL A 234 3.27 5.29 8.68
CA VAL A 234 1.95 4.73 8.44
C VAL A 234 1.89 4.17 7.01
N LEU A 235 1.48 2.93 6.89
CA LEU A 235 1.28 2.23 5.62
C LEU A 235 -0.18 2.33 5.16
N ASP A 236 -1.11 2.30 6.12
CA ASP A 236 -2.56 2.45 5.90
C ASP A 236 -3.23 2.91 7.19
N GLY A 237 -4.40 3.53 7.07
CA GLY A 237 -5.19 3.97 8.21
C GLY A 237 -6.69 3.99 7.92
N VAL A 238 -7.48 3.82 8.97
CA VAL A 238 -8.93 3.99 8.94
C VAL A 238 -9.38 4.83 10.11
N ASP A 239 -10.09 5.92 9.83
CA ASP A 239 -10.61 6.83 10.86
C ASP A 239 -12.07 6.52 11.15
N VAL A 240 -12.33 5.98 12.36
CA VAL A 240 -13.67 5.66 12.85
C VAL A 240 -14.09 6.69 13.87
N VAL A 241 -15.12 7.48 13.57
CA VAL A 241 -15.63 8.53 14.47
C VAL A 241 -16.79 8.06 15.33
N VAL A 242 -17.11 8.86 16.34
CA VAL A 242 -18.24 8.56 17.27
C VAL A 242 -19.58 8.57 16.52
N ASN A 243 -20.41 7.57 16.77
CA ASN A 243 -21.83 7.57 16.41
C ASN A 243 -22.68 7.02 17.55
N THR A 244 -23.35 7.90 18.28
CA THR A 244 -24.28 7.57 19.36
C THR A 244 -25.57 8.38 19.23
N LYS A 245 -26.61 8.00 19.97
CA LYS A 245 -27.84 8.82 20.03
C LYS A 245 -27.60 10.25 20.51
N ALA A 246 -26.56 10.46 21.33
CA ALA A 246 -26.22 11.77 21.89
C ALA A 246 -25.24 12.56 21.01
N LYS A 247 -24.49 11.89 20.15
CA LYS A 247 -23.42 12.50 19.35
C LYS A 247 -23.38 11.88 17.96
N ALA A 248 -23.75 12.65 16.95
CA ALA A 248 -23.69 12.27 15.56
C ALA A 248 -22.25 12.27 15.02
N PRO A 249 -21.94 11.52 13.95
CA PRO A 249 -20.64 11.56 13.29
C PRO A 249 -20.30 12.96 12.79
N ALA A 250 -19.04 13.41 13.03
CA ALA A 250 -18.58 14.70 12.59
C ALA A 250 -17.05 14.71 12.37
N ALA A 251 -16.58 15.56 11.47
CA ALA A 251 -15.17 15.64 11.09
C ALA A 251 -14.25 16.13 12.22
N ASP A 252 -14.76 16.93 13.17
CA ASP A 252 -14.02 17.39 14.35
C ASP A 252 -13.64 16.28 15.33
N GLN A 253 -14.21 15.07 15.13
CA GLN A 253 -13.91 13.88 15.92
C GLN A 253 -12.83 13.00 15.32
N LYS A 254 -12.35 13.29 14.12
CA LYS A 254 -11.28 12.54 13.47
C LYS A 254 -10.02 12.48 14.34
N ARG A 255 -9.29 11.38 14.22
CA ARG A 255 -8.03 11.13 14.94
C ARG A 255 -6.83 11.14 14.01
N LEU A 256 -7.00 10.74 12.75
CA LEU A 256 -5.91 10.66 11.81
C LEU A 256 -5.76 11.98 11.05
N PRO A 257 -4.51 12.47 10.85
CA PRO A 257 -4.24 13.60 9.98
C PRO A 257 -4.77 13.37 8.57
N GLU A 258 -5.20 14.43 7.89
CA GLU A 258 -5.73 14.37 6.52
C GLU A 258 -4.78 13.68 5.53
N SER A 259 -3.47 13.81 5.75
CA SER A 259 -2.44 13.14 4.93
C SER A 259 -2.30 11.64 5.19
N VAL A 260 -2.99 11.09 6.19
CA VAL A 260 -3.06 9.66 6.49
C VAL A 260 -4.43 9.12 6.10
N ASP A 261 -5.49 9.85 6.45
CA ASP A 261 -6.87 9.54 6.08
C ASP A 261 -7.65 10.85 5.92
N ALA A 262 -8.08 11.18 4.71
CA ALA A 262 -8.79 12.42 4.42
C ALA A 262 -10.27 12.36 4.84
N GLY A 263 -10.84 11.15 5.01
CA GLY A 263 -12.23 10.93 5.38
C GLY A 263 -12.40 10.36 6.79
N PHE A 264 -13.57 9.80 7.01
CA PHE A 264 -13.90 8.98 8.17
C PHE A 264 -15.09 8.08 7.85
N ILE A 265 -15.24 7.03 8.64
CA ILE A 265 -16.41 6.13 8.61
C ILE A 265 -16.87 5.84 10.03
N THR A 266 -18.06 5.28 10.18
CA THR A 266 -18.57 4.71 11.42
C THR A 266 -19.75 3.78 11.12
N GLN A 267 -20.26 3.09 12.13
CA GLN A 267 -21.49 2.29 12.01
C GLN A 267 -22.69 3.17 11.60
N THR A 268 -23.65 2.57 10.88
CA THR A 268 -24.87 3.27 10.44
C THR A 268 -25.84 3.51 11.59
N THR A 269 -26.03 2.47 12.42
CA THR A 269 -26.93 2.53 13.59
C THR A 269 -26.21 3.18 14.77
N PRO A 270 -26.75 4.28 15.34
CA PRO A 270 -26.15 4.92 16.51
C PRO A 270 -26.07 3.98 17.73
N GLY A 271 -24.89 3.88 18.32
CA GLY A 271 -24.62 3.04 19.50
C GLY A 271 -23.75 1.84 19.18
N GLY A 272 -23.42 1.07 20.21
CA GLY A 272 -22.65 -0.16 20.10
C GLY A 272 -23.52 -1.40 20.03
N ASN A 273 -22.90 -2.54 19.74
CA ASN A 273 -23.51 -3.89 19.71
C ASN A 273 -24.62 -4.05 18.66
N ASN A 274 -24.44 -3.44 17.49
CA ASN A 274 -25.41 -3.49 16.39
C ASN A 274 -25.09 -4.60 15.37
N GLY A 275 -23.94 -5.30 15.49
CA GLY A 275 -23.52 -6.31 14.53
C GLY A 275 -23.08 -5.70 13.19
N GLU A 276 -22.60 -4.47 13.20
CA GLU A 276 -22.12 -3.78 12.01
C GLU A 276 -20.59 -3.73 11.99
N ALA A 277 -20.00 -4.14 10.88
CA ALA A 277 -18.58 -3.97 10.57
C ALA A 277 -18.42 -2.92 9.47
N ILE A 278 -17.19 -2.41 9.32
CA ILE A 278 -16.79 -1.66 8.14
C ILE A 278 -15.93 -2.56 7.26
N VAL A 279 -16.14 -2.53 5.96
CA VAL A 279 -15.40 -3.30 4.97
C VAL A 279 -14.94 -2.39 3.83
N ARG A 280 -13.70 -2.58 3.39
CA ARG A 280 -13.14 -1.84 2.26
C ARG A 280 -13.80 -2.31 0.98
N LYS A 281 -14.22 -1.36 0.15
CA LYS A 281 -14.90 -1.62 -1.13
C LYS A 281 -13.93 -2.29 -2.12
N THR A 282 -14.47 -3.12 -2.99
CA THR A 282 -13.72 -3.67 -4.12
C THR A 282 -13.58 -2.61 -5.21
N ALA A 283 -12.35 -2.32 -5.62
CA ALA A 283 -12.07 -1.44 -6.75
C ALA A 283 -12.32 -2.19 -8.07
N PHE A 284 -11.77 -3.41 -8.19
CA PHE A 284 -11.97 -4.27 -9.35
C PHE A 284 -11.50 -5.70 -9.04
N ILE A 285 -11.81 -6.62 -9.96
CA ILE A 285 -11.31 -8.00 -9.95
C ILE A 285 -10.39 -8.18 -11.14
N THR A 286 -9.16 -8.60 -10.90
CA THR A 286 -8.16 -8.85 -11.95
C THR A 286 -8.58 -10.04 -12.84
N SER A 287 -7.99 -10.19 -14.01
CA SER A 287 -8.28 -11.30 -14.93
C SER A 287 -7.98 -12.68 -14.35
N ASP A 288 -7.10 -12.79 -13.37
CA ASP A 288 -6.81 -14.01 -12.61
C ASP A 288 -7.71 -14.20 -11.39
N GLY A 289 -8.72 -13.35 -11.20
CA GLY A 289 -9.74 -13.46 -10.15
C GLY A 289 -9.34 -12.84 -8.81
N ARG A 290 -8.20 -12.14 -8.70
CA ARG A 290 -7.80 -11.45 -7.48
C ARG A 290 -8.63 -10.17 -7.28
N THR A 291 -9.17 -9.99 -6.09
CA THR A 291 -9.80 -8.74 -5.69
C THR A 291 -8.74 -7.67 -5.44
N VAL A 292 -8.95 -6.45 -5.94
CA VAL A 292 -8.18 -5.27 -5.58
C VAL A 292 -9.10 -4.31 -4.85
N LEU A 293 -8.71 -3.91 -3.65
CA LEU A 293 -9.51 -3.05 -2.79
C LEU A 293 -9.19 -1.58 -3.01
N PHE A 294 -10.20 -0.71 -2.84
CA PHE A 294 -9.98 0.74 -2.84
C PHE A 294 -9.02 1.13 -1.73
N ASP A 295 -8.06 2.00 -2.06
CA ASP A 295 -7.16 2.64 -1.12
C ASP A 295 -6.82 4.05 -1.61
N THR A 296 -7.64 5.02 -1.20
CA THR A 296 -7.52 6.42 -1.60
C THR A 296 -7.05 7.30 -0.44
N ASP A 297 -6.61 6.70 0.68
CA ASP A 297 -6.39 7.38 1.96
C ASP A 297 -7.62 8.21 2.39
N ASN A 298 -8.82 7.67 2.18
CA ASN A 298 -10.08 8.33 2.52
C ASN A 298 -11.13 7.31 2.94
N SER A 299 -11.28 7.10 4.24
CA SER A 299 -12.21 6.10 4.79
C SER A 299 -13.66 6.26 4.33
N SER A 300 -14.13 7.48 4.08
CA SER A 300 -15.50 7.71 3.59
C SER A 300 -15.70 7.27 2.14
N THR A 301 -14.63 7.24 1.37
CA THR A 301 -14.63 6.74 -0.02
C THR A 301 -14.38 5.24 -0.07
N ASP A 302 -13.40 4.76 0.72
CA ASP A 302 -12.82 3.44 0.60
C ASP A 302 -13.67 2.36 1.29
N PHE A 303 -14.41 2.72 2.33
CA PHE A 303 -15.17 1.78 3.14
C PHE A 303 -16.69 1.91 2.98
N GLU A 304 -17.38 0.86 3.35
CA GLU A 304 -18.82 0.81 3.56
C GLU A 304 -19.14 0.02 4.83
N VAL A 305 -20.36 0.20 5.34
CA VAL A 305 -20.85 -0.56 6.49
C VAL A 305 -21.48 -1.86 5.99
N THR A 306 -21.22 -2.96 6.70
CA THR A 306 -21.78 -4.28 6.40
C THR A 306 -22.24 -5.00 7.66
N THR A 307 -23.27 -5.84 7.52
CA THR A 307 -23.68 -6.84 8.53
C THR A 307 -23.16 -8.24 8.19
N ASP A 308 -22.48 -8.41 7.06
CA ASP A 308 -21.79 -9.66 6.74
C ASP A 308 -20.45 -9.71 7.49
N LEU A 309 -20.45 -10.44 8.60
CA LEU A 309 -19.30 -10.58 9.50
C LEU A 309 -18.36 -11.73 9.13
N ALA A 310 -18.60 -12.43 8.01
CA ALA A 310 -17.72 -13.50 7.56
C ALA A 310 -16.31 -12.94 7.25
N ILE A 311 -15.29 -13.62 7.78
CA ILE A 311 -13.90 -13.26 7.52
C ILE A 311 -13.51 -13.64 6.09
N ARG A 312 -12.52 -12.95 5.52
CA ARG A 312 -11.95 -13.19 4.18
C ARG A 312 -13.00 -13.10 3.06
N LYS A 313 -14.04 -12.28 3.27
CA LYS A 313 -15.12 -12.08 2.31
C LYS A 313 -15.26 -10.59 2.00
N TYR A 314 -15.20 -10.26 0.72
CA TYR A 314 -15.29 -8.90 0.19
C TYR A 314 -16.45 -8.81 -0.78
N ASN A 315 -16.99 -7.61 -0.97
CA ASN A 315 -18.04 -7.39 -1.95
C ASN A 315 -17.52 -7.58 -3.36
N ALA A 316 -18.30 -8.29 -4.18
CA ALA A 316 -17.97 -8.48 -5.59
C ALA A 316 -18.29 -7.23 -6.44
N GLU A 317 -19.03 -6.29 -5.89
CA GLU A 317 -19.48 -5.10 -6.61
C GLU A 317 -18.35 -4.09 -6.76
N VAL A 318 -18.08 -3.77 -8.00
CA VAL A 318 -17.16 -2.71 -8.40
C VAL A 318 -17.99 -1.43 -8.50
N ALA A 319 -17.82 -0.50 -7.56
CA ALA A 319 -18.56 0.75 -7.59
C ALA A 319 -18.02 1.67 -8.68
N GLY A 320 -18.87 2.01 -9.67
CA GLY A 320 -18.67 3.15 -10.57
C GLY A 320 -17.36 3.15 -11.36
N LEU A 321 -16.99 2.03 -12.01
CA LEU A 321 -15.87 2.02 -12.93
C LEU A 321 -16.35 2.21 -14.37
N THR A 322 -15.66 3.09 -15.12
CA THR A 322 -15.81 3.23 -16.56
C THR A 322 -14.62 2.63 -17.29
N ASP A 323 -14.89 1.97 -18.39
CA ASP A 323 -13.86 1.39 -19.24
C ASP A 323 -13.24 2.45 -20.14
N TYR A 324 -11.91 2.50 -20.18
CA TYR A 324 -11.11 3.24 -21.13
C TYR A 324 -10.26 2.26 -21.95
N ASN A 325 -10.40 2.29 -23.27
CA ASN A 325 -9.60 1.41 -24.13
C ASN A 325 -8.25 2.08 -24.44
N LEU A 326 -7.17 1.51 -23.89
CA LEU A 326 -5.80 1.90 -24.15
C LEU A 326 -5.22 1.00 -25.24
N VAL A 327 -4.84 1.60 -26.37
CA VAL A 327 -4.13 0.88 -27.44
C VAL A 327 -2.62 1.05 -27.22
N ILE A 328 -1.91 -0.02 -26.98
CA ILE A 328 -0.44 -0.04 -26.94
C ILE A 328 0.08 -0.45 -28.32
N PRO A 329 0.83 0.42 -29.00
CA PRO A 329 1.35 0.14 -30.35
C PRO A 329 2.46 -0.92 -30.31
N GLU A 330 2.91 -1.37 -31.50
CA GLU A 330 3.96 -2.40 -31.67
C GLU A 330 5.29 -2.07 -30.96
N THR A 331 5.53 -0.81 -30.65
CA THR A 331 6.69 -0.38 -29.86
C THR A 331 6.60 -0.80 -28.39
N GLY A 332 5.41 -1.16 -27.90
CA GLY A 332 5.15 -1.54 -26.52
C GLY A 332 5.00 -0.36 -25.56
N TYR A 333 4.90 0.88 -26.06
CA TYR A 333 4.77 2.10 -25.25
C TYR A 333 3.62 2.96 -25.75
N ALA A 334 2.81 3.46 -24.82
CA ALA A 334 1.77 4.44 -25.08
C ALA A 334 1.85 5.59 -24.07
N ILE A 335 1.25 6.73 -24.39
CA ILE A 335 1.14 7.88 -23.48
C ILE A 335 -0.33 8.11 -23.15
N VAL A 336 -0.61 8.37 -21.87
CA VAL A 336 -1.97 8.67 -21.38
C VAL A 336 -1.93 9.77 -20.33
N ASN A 337 -3.08 10.44 -20.14
CA ASN A 337 -3.27 11.41 -19.07
C ASN A 337 -4.56 11.06 -18.31
N PHE A 338 -4.44 10.70 -17.04
CA PHE A 338 -5.60 10.36 -16.22
C PHE A 338 -5.75 11.36 -15.06
N GLU A 339 -6.96 11.88 -14.92
CA GLU A 339 -7.36 12.80 -13.85
C GLU A 339 -8.18 12.08 -12.75
N LYS A 340 -8.44 10.79 -12.92
CA LYS A 340 -9.19 9.93 -12.00
C LYS A 340 -8.32 8.74 -11.57
N PRO A 341 -8.56 8.15 -10.38
CA PRO A 341 -7.95 6.88 -10.02
C PRO A 341 -8.23 5.82 -11.07
N PHE A 342 -7.24 4.99 -11.36
CA PHE A 342 -7.35 3.99 -12.41
C PHE A 342 -6.56 2.72 -12.11
N CYS A 343 -6.87 1.66 -12.83
CA CYS A 343 -6.16 0.38 -12.80
C CYS A 343 -6.25 -0.31 -14.17
N ALA A 344 -5.34 -1.25 -14.39
CA ALA A 344 -5.27 -2.05 -15.62
C ALA A 344 -5.01 -3.53 -15.29
N GLY A 345 -4.69 -4.35 -16.28
CA GLY A 345 -4.20 -5.70 -16.07
C GLY A 345 -2.71 -5.72 -15.69
N ARG A 346 -2.20 -6.88 -15.25
CA ARG A 346 -0.78 -7.10 -14.90
C ARG A 346 0.17 -6.95 -16.07
N ASP A 347 -0.33 -7.03 -17.27
CA ASP A 347 0.40 -6.91 -18.53
C ASP A 347 0.66 -5.46 -18.97
N VAL A 348 0.26 -4.48 -18.14
CA VAL A 348 0.54 -3.06 -18.33
C VAL A 348 1.22 -2.48 -17.10
N PHE A 349 2.29 -1.73 -17.29
CA PHE A 349 2.92 -0.90 -16.27
C PHE A 349 2.73 0.57 -16.61
N PHE A 350 2.59 1.39 -15.57
CA PHE A 350 2.54 2.84 -15.70
C PHE A 350 3.80 3.46 -15.10
N VAL A 351 4.43 4.36 -15.83
CA VAL A 351 5.74 4.90 -15.46
C VAL A 351 5.67 6.41 -15.33
N HIS A 352 6.15 6.91 -14.19
CA HIS A 352 6.51 8.30 -13.96
C HIS A 352 8.01 8.49 -14.04
N VAL A 353 8.44 9.65 -14.52
CA VAL A 353 9.86 10.01 -14.64
C VAL A 353 10.17 11.17 -13.70
N ASN A 354 11.28 11.09 -12.98
CA ASN A 354 11.74 12.15 -12.09
C ASN A 354 13.27 12.26 -12.11
N ALA A 355 13.79 13.43 -11.73
CA ALA A 355 15.17 13.59 -11.34
C ALA A 355 15.26 13.39 -9.82
N SER A 356 15.70 12.23 -9.37
CA SER A 356 15.65 11.80 -7.97
C SER A 356 16.51 12.67 -7.03
N ASN A 357 17.54 13.35 -7.57
CA ASN A 357 18.36 14.31 -6.81
C ASN A 357 18.92 15.36 -7.76
N LYS A 358 18.52 16.62 -7.59
CA LYS A 358 18.93 17.74 -8.44
C LYS A 358 20.47 17.94 -8.49
N ASP A 359 21.18 17.54 -7.44
CA ASP A 359 22.61 17.80 -7.31
C ASP A 359 23.50 16.63 -7.75
N THR A 360 22.97 15.41 -7.80
CA THR A 360 23.75 14.19 -8.11
C THR A 360 23.17 13.33 -9.23
N THR A 361 22.07 13.77 -9.86
CA THR A 361 21.41 13.00 -10.93
C THR A 361 22.30 12.97 -12.19
N THR A 362 22.62 11.76 -12.62
CA THR A 362 23.35 11.48 -13.88
C THR A 362 22.46 10.81 -14.93
N ASP A 363 21.22 10.51 -14.56
CA ASP A 363 20.19 9.93 -15.42
C ASP A 363 18.80 10.25 -14.87
N LEU A 364 17.75 9.94 -15.63
CA LEU A 364 16.37 10.03 -15.17
C LEU A 364 16.02 8.86 -14.23
N GLY A 365 15.28 9.14 -13.18
CA GLY A 365 14.69 8.11 -12.33
C GLY A 365 13.34 7.66 -12.88
N TYR A 366 13.08 6.36 -12.90
CA TYR A 366 11.84 5.77 -13.37
C TYR A 366 11.09 5.14 -12.21
N TYR A 367 9.85 5.57 -12.00
CA TYR A 367 8.94 5.00 -11.00
C TYR A 367 7.90 4.14 -11.73
N GLU A 368 7.99 2.84 -11.56
CA GLU A 368 7.24 1.81 -12.27
C GLU A 368 6.13 1.27 -11.38
N PHE A 369 4.90 1.31 -11.86
CA PHE A 369 3.71 0.87 -11.14
C PHE A 369 3.02 -0.25 -11.94
N PRO A 370 2.83 -1.43 -11.35
CA PRO A 370 2.00 -2.47 -11.97
C PRO A 370 0.57 -1.97 -12.18
N GLY A 371 -0.01 -2.27 -13.33
CA GLY A 371 -1.35 -1.79 -13.69
C GLY A 371 -2.47 -2.46 -12.88
N ASP A 372 -2.21 -3.60 -12.26
CA ASP A 372 -3.18 -4.30 -11.41
C ASP A 372 -3.25 -3.76 -9.97
N SER A 373 -2.63 -2.62 -9.71
CA SER A 373 -2.80 -1.82 -8.51
C SER A 373 -3.70 -0.61 -8.80
N LEU A 374 -4.43 -0.12 -7.80
CA LEU A 374 -5.18 1.13 -7.94
C LEU A 374 -4.20 2.30 -7.89
N LEU A 375 -4.16 3.07 -8.97
CA LEU A 375 -3.26 4.21 -9.11
C LEU A 375 -4.01 5.51 -8.82
N LEU A 376 -3.55 6.23 -7.78
CA LEU A 376 -4.16 7.45 -7.27
C LEU A 376 -3.47 8.73 -7.72
N ILE A 377 -2.45 8.62 -8.55
CA ILE A 377 -1.66 9.77 -9.00
C ILE A 377 -2.25 10.29 -10.29
N LYS A 378 -2.74 11.52 -10.28
CA LYS A 378 -3.24 12.18 -11.49
C LYS A 378 -2.13 12.71 -12.36
N GLY A 379 -2.41 12.80 -13.64
CA GLY A 379 -1.53 13.40 -14.64
C GLY A 379 -1.09 12.44 -15.73
N PRO A 380 -0.04 12.82 -16.47
CA PRO A 380 0.45 12.04 -17.60
C PRO A 380 1.30 10.85 -17.18
N TRP A 381 1.16 9.75 -17.93
CA TRP A 381 1.85 8.50 -17.73
C TRP A 381 2.40 7.95 -19.03
N ILE A 382 3.50 7.23 -18.92
CA ILE A 382 3.96 6.33 -19.98
C ILE A 382 3.48 4.93 -19.61
N ALA A 383 2.58 4.36 -20.42
CA ALA A 383 2.13 3.00 -20.29
C ALA A 383 3.08 2.07 -21.08
N VAL A 384 3.52 1.00 -20.46
CA VAL A 384 4.40 -0.01 -21.03
C VAL A 384 3.72 -1.37 -20.95
N GLY A 385 3.59 -2.08 -22.08
CA GLY A 385 2.86 -3.33 -22.12
C GLY A 385 3.05 -4.07 -23.43
N LYS A 386 2.35 -5.19 -23.57
CA LYS A 386 2.27 -5.89 -24.85
C LYS A 386 1.49 -5.06 -25.86
N PRO A 387 1.85 -5.08 -27.15
CA PRO A 387 1.04 -4.46 -28.18
C PRO A 387 -0.39 -5.01 -28.19
N GLY A 388 -1.37 -4.14 -28.41
CA GLY A 388 -2.78 -4.49 -28.47
C GLY A 388 -3.69 -3.62 -27.62
N ASP A 389 -4.94 -4.04 -27.50
CA ASP A 389 -5.97 -3.35 -26.72
C ASP A 389 -5.91 -3.79 -25.26
N HIS A 390 -5.93 -2.80 -24.36
CA HIS A 390 -5.94 -2.98 -22.92
C HIS A 390 -7.09 -2.18 -22.31
N VAL A 391 -7.90 -2.83 -21.47
CA VAL A 391 -8.98 -2.15 -20.76
C VAL A 391 -8.44 -1.54 -19.47
N ILE A 392 -8.51 -0.23 -19.37
CA ILE A 392 -8.22 0.53 -18.16
C ILE A 392 -9.55 0.82 -17.46
N LYS A 393 -9.61 0.53 -16.17
CA LYS A 393 -10.78 0.86 -15.34
C LYS A 393 -10.55 2.21 -14.67
N LEU A 394 -11.39 3.19 -14.95
CA LEU A 394 -11.36 4.52 -14.33
C LEU A 394 -12.40 4.59 -13.23
N SER A 395 -12.00 5.02 -12.03
CA SER A 395 -12.93 5.17 -10.91
C SER A 395 -13.75 6.44 -11.03
N GLU A 396 -15.07 6.35 -10.90
CA GLU A 396 -15.96 7.51 -10.79
C GLU A 396 -15.78 8.26 -9.45
N SER A 397 -15.29 7.59 -8.44
CA SER A 397 -15.01 8.20 -7.14
C SER A 397 -13.78 9.10 -7.26
N GLN A 398 -13.96 10.37 -6.91
CA GLN A 398 -12.87 11.33 -6.79
C GLN A 398 -12.19 11.11 -5.42
N GLY A 399 -11.50 9.98 -5.26
CA GLY A 399 -10.60 9.80 -4.12
C GLY A 399 -9.54 10.91 -4.10
N VAL A 400 -8.88 11.09 -2.95
CA VAL A 400 -7.80 12.08 -2.84
C VAL A 400 -6.68 11.68 -3.79
N MET A 401 -6.69 12.29 -4.97
CA MET A 401 -5.63 12.11 -5.95
C MET A 401 -4.34 12.72 -5.40
N LYS A 402 -3.33 11.87 -5.23
CA LYS A 402 -2.00 12.31 -4.79
C LYS A 402 -1.29 13.02 -5.92
N THR A 403 -0.70 14.17 -5.63
CA THR A 403 0.27 14.80 -6.54
C THR A 403 1.66 14.26 -6.21
N ARG A 404 2.30 13.62 -7.17
CA ARG A 404 3.70 13.24 -7.07
C ARG A 404 4.56 14.21 -7.85
N SER A 405 5.72 14.56 -7.31
CA SER A 405 6.72 15.31 -8.08
C SER A 405 7.14 14.45 -9.28
N SER A 406 6.71 14.84 -10.46
CA SER A 406 7.05 14.21 -11.73
C SER A 406 7.62 15.26 -12.67
N MET A 407 8.60 14.88 -13.48
CA MET A 407 9.10 15.71 -14.60
C MET A 407 8.20 15.59 -15.83
N VAL A 408 7.34 14.57 -15.88
CA VAL A 408 6.46 14.33 -17.01
C VAL A 408 5.35 15.35 -16.99
N SER A 409 5.11 15.97 -18.12
CA SER A 409 4.06 16.96 -18.35
C SER A 409 3.26 16.61 -19.60
N TRP A 410 2.05 17.17 -19.71
CA TRP A 410 1.14 16.99 -20.84
C TRP A 410 0.88 18.32 -21.52
N ALA A 411 1.03 18.37 -22.84
CA ALA A 411 0.75 19.58 -23.59
C ALA A 411 -0.75 19.89 -23.58
N ASP A 412 -1.06 21.18 -23.39
CA ASP A 412 -2.43 21.68 -23.37
C ASP A 412 -3.22 21.26 -24.63
N GLU A 413 -4.50 20.94 -24.46
CA GLU A 413 -5.35 20.36 -25.50
C GLU A 413 -5.64 21.35 -26.63
N ASP A 414 -5.82 22.61 -26.27
CA ASP A 414 -6.22 23.66 -27.23
C ASP A 414 -5.00 24.21 -27.97
N THR A 415 -3.93 24.54 -27.23
CA THR A 415 -2.76 25.18 -27.83
C THR A 415 -1.77 24.19 -28.41
N LYS A 416 -1.72 22.96 -27.87
CA LYS A 416 -0.73 21.91 -28.22
C LYS A 416 0.69 22.46 -28.34
N SER A 417 1.04 23.45 -27.52
CA SER A 417 2.30 24.19 -27.60
C SER A 417 2.86 24.49 -26.21
N VAL A 418 4.17 24.34 -26.07
CA VAL A 418 4.89 24.66 -24.84
C VAL A 418 6.13 25.49 -25.18
N LYS A 419 6.37 26.55 -24.41
CA LYS A 419 7.48 27.48 -24.57
C LYS A 419 8.25 27.63 -23.29
N GLN A 420 9.58 27.52 -23.37
CA GLN A 420 10.51 27.70 -22.25
C GLN A 420 11.65 28.64 -22.64
N THR A 421 12.09 29.48 -21.70
CA THR A 421 13.16 30.46 -21.96
C THR A 421 14.55 29.93 -21.56
N ASP A 422 14.64 29.22 -20.44
CA ASP A 422 15.89 28.81 -19.81
C ASP A 422 16.01 27.30 -19.56
N ARG A 423 15.04 26.52 -20.08
CA ARG A 423 14.95 25.07 -19.88
C ARG A 423 14.79 24.36 -21.20
N MET A 424 15.23 23.11 -21.25
CA MET A 424 15.13 22.27 -22.42
C MET A 424 13.87 21.42 -22.37
N ILE A 425 13.17 21.34 -23.50
CA ILE A 425 12.01 20.50 -23.69
C ILE A 425 12.46 19.23 -24.42
N TYR A 426 12.08 18.07 -23.87
CA TYR A 426 12.26 16.78 -24.51
C TYR A 426 10.92 16.08 -24.64
N LYS A 427 10.54 15.70 -25.86
CA LYS A 427 9.34 14.91 -26.14
C LYS A 427 9.62 13.43 -25.93
N PHE A 428 8.66 12.70 -25.39
CA PHE A 428 8.72 11.25 -25.39
C PHE A 428 8.57 10.71 -26.80
N VAL A 429 9.43 9.80 -27.18
CA VAL A 429 9.39 9.09 -28.47
C VAL A 429 9.56 7.60 -28.22
N ALA A 430 8.77 6.80 -28.93
CA ALA A 430 8.81 5.35 -28.90
C ALA A 430 8.72 4.82 -30.33
N GLU A 431 9.87 4.61 -30.93
CA GLU A 431 10.04 4.06 -32.27
C GLU A 431 10.84 2.76 -32.18
N THR A 432 10.77 1.91 -33.19
CA THR A 432 11.54 0.68 -33.24
C THR A 432 13.04 0.96 -33.07
N GLY A 433 13.62 0.45 -31.98
CA GLY A 433 15.04 0.64 -31.65
C GLY A 433 15.39 2.02 -31.06
N LYS A 434 14.41 2.90 -30.84
CA LYS A 434 14.63 4.23 -30.27
C LYS A 434 13.52 4.60 -29.30
N VAL A 435 13.73 4.40 -28.02
CA VAL A 435 12.79 4.77 -26.97
C VAL A 435 13.45 5.71 -25.97
N GLY A 436 12.78 6.80 -25.62
CA GLY A 436 13.32 7.79 -24.69
C GLY A 436 12.75 9.19 -24.92
N PHE A 437 13.58 10.20 -24.64
CA PHE A 437 13.18 11.60 -24.74
C PHE A 437 14.05 12.34 -25.76
N GLN A 438 13.41 12.77 -26.85
CA GLN A 438 14.05 13.53 -27.93
C GLN A 438 13.99 15.02 -27.65
N ARG A 439 15.14 15.69 -27.71
CA ARG A 439 15.21 17.14 -27.56
C ARG A 439 14.45 17.87 -28.65
N VAL A 440 13.73 18.90 -28.26
CA VAL A 440 13.15 19.87 -29.18
C VAL A 440 14.18 20.97 -29.45
N PRO A 441 14.59 21.23 -30.70
CA PRO A 441 15.56 22.26 -31.02
C PRO A 441 15.11 23.65 -30.54
N ALA A 442 16.06 24.47 -30.12
CA ALA A 442 15.79 25.86 -29.77
C ALA A 442 15.34 26.65 -31.02
N THR A 443 14.29 27.43 -30.86
CA THR A 443 13.80 28.31 -31.91
C THR A 443 14.20 29.75 -31.57
N ASN A 444 14.77 30.49 -32.52
CA ASN A 444 15.20 31.90 -32.35
C ASN A 444 16.21 32.14 -31.21
N GLY A 445 17.13 31.20 -30.95
CA GLY A 445 18.37 31.40 -30.17
C GLY A 445 18.19 31.39 -28.64
N ASN A 446 17.06 31.77 -28.06
CA ASN A 446 16.94 31.98 -26.62
C ASN A 446 15.90 31.11 -25.89
N TYR A 447 15.06 30.35 -26.57
CA TYR A 447 14.08 29.48 -25.94
C TYR A 447 13.69 28.29 -26.83
N ASN A 448 13.26 27.22 -26.16
CA ASN A 448 12.69 26.06 -26.85
C ASN A 448 11.17 26.24 -26.94
N GLN A 449 10.63 25.99 -28.11
CA GLN A 449 9.20 25.91 -28.34
C GLN A 449 8.88 24.57 -28.99
N ALA A 450 8.01 23.80 -28.36
CA ALA A 450 7.54 22.53 -28.86
C ALA A 450 6.07 22.69 -29.33
N THR A 451 5.76 22.13 -30.50
CA THR A 451 4.40 21.88 -30.95
C THR A 451 4.14 20.39 -30.87
N PHE A 452 2.96 20.00 -30.43
CA PHE A 452 2.57 18.62 -30.17
C PHE A 452 1.40 18.20 -31.06
N THR A 453 1.30 16.90 -31.26
CA THR A 453 0.12 16.24 -31.84
C THR A 453 -0.58 15.45 -30.74
N ASP A 454 -1.74 14.87 -31.00
CA ASP A 454 -2.45 14.07 -30.01
C ASP A 454 -1.66 12.80 -29.61
N SER A 455 -0.77 12.34 -30.48
CA SER A 455 0.06 11.15 -30.27
C SER A 455 1.40 11.41 -29.57
N ASP A 456 1.83 12.68 -29.39
CA ASP A 456 3.16 13.00 -28.83
C ASP A 456 3.11 14.09 -27.73
N ARG A 457 1.97 14.24 -27.05
CA ARG A 457 1.71 15.31 -26.07
C ARG A 457 2.53 15.22 -24.78
N LEU A 458 3.17 14.10 -24.52
CA LEU A 458 3.96 13.88 -23.32
C LEU A 458 5.40 14.40 -23.49
N TYR A 459 5.83 15.20 -22.51
CA TYR A 459 7.16 15.79 -22.51
C TYR A 459 7.74 15.92 -21.11
N ILE A 460 9.04 16.16 -21.02
CA ILE A 460 9.74 16.58 -19.82
C ILE A 460 10.41 17.94 -20.02
N ILE A 461 10.54 18.69 -18.93
CA ILE A 461 11.30 19.93 -18.88
C ILE A 461 12.55 19.72 -18.03
N VAL A 462 13.72 19.91 -18.62
CA VAL A 462 15.00 19.67 -17.97
C VAL A 462 15.76 20.98 -17.82
N THR A 463 16.22 21.29 -16.60
CA THR A 463 17.11 22.45 -16.39
C THR A 463 18.47 22.19 -17.02
N LYS A 464 19.18 23.26 -17.38
CA LYS A 464 20.52 23.14 -17.95
C LYS A 464 21.46 22.34 -17.05
N ALA A 465 21.40 22.56 -15.73
CA ALA A 465 22.25 21.84 -14.76
C ALA A 465 22.01 20.33 -14.75
N ILE A 466 20.77 19.88 -14.88
CA ILE A 466 20.43 18.45 -14.98
C ILE A 466 20.87 17.90 -16.32
N ALA A 467 20.60 18.62 -17.42
CA ALA A 467 21.00 18.20 -18.76
C ALA A 467 22.52 18.08 -18.91
N ASP A 468 23.31 18.99 -18.34
CA ASP A 468 24.77 18.93 -18.33
C ASP A 468 25.29 17.67 -17.60
N LYS A 469 24.66 17.28 -16.50
CA LYS A 469 25.03 16.06 -15.76
C LYS A 469 24.70 14.78 -16.53
N ILE A 470 23.52 14.74 -17.13
CA ILE A 470 23.11 13.60 -17.98
C ILE A 470 24.05 13.52 -19.20
N ALA A 471 24.37 14.64 -19.83
CA ALA A 471 25.29 14.71 -20.95
C ALA A 471 26.67 14.17 -20.58
N ALA A 472 27.24 14.64 -19.47
CA ALA A 472 28.56 14.18 -18.99
C ALA A 472 28.59 12.68 -18.68
N ALA A 473 27.49 12.14 -18.08
CA ALA A 473 27.39 10.71 -17.82
C ALA A 473 27.28 9.86 -19.08
N ASN A 474 26.80 10.44 -20.19
CA ASN A 474 26.67 9.79 -21.49
C ASN A 474 27.87 10.15 -22.45
N GLY A 475 28.94 10.76 -21.93
CA GLY A 475 30.13 11.07 -22.68
C GLY A 475 30.03 12.28 -23.62
N ALA A 476 28.98 13.10 -23.48
CA ALA A 476 28.81 14.36 -24.20
C ALA A 476 29.54 15.50 -23.47
N THR A 477 30.04 16.49 -24.22
CA THR A 477 30.83 17.60 -23.67
C THR A 477 29.96 18.70 -23.03
N SER A 478 28.71 18.80 -23.45
CA SER A 478 27.74 19.77 -22.89
C SER A 478 26.29 19.30 -23.09
N SER A 479 25.35 19.94 -22.39
CA SER A 479 23.91 19.72 -22.62
C SER A 479 23.47 20.17 -24.02
N ALA A 480 24.24 21.00 -24.71
CA ALA A 480 23.95 21.38 -26.09
C ALA A 480 24.04 20.16 -27.03
N ASP A 481 24.87 19.17 -26.70
CA ASP A 481 25.08 17.95 -27.45
C ASP A 481 24.16 16.80 -27.02
N LEU A 482 23.32 17.01 -25.99
CA LEU A 482 22.38 16.00 -25.48
C LEU A 482 21.05 16.08 -26.26
N ASP A 483 21.05 15.50 -27.45
CA ASP A 483 19.84 15.49 -28.29
C ASP A 483 18.83 14.42 -27.92
N PHE A 484 19.26 13.38 -27.20
CA PHE A 484 18.43 12.25 -26.82
C PHE A 484 18.80 11.70 -25.45
N ILE A 485 17.80 11.45 -24.62
CA ILE A 485 17.93 10.75 -23.33
C ILE A 485 17.28 9.39 -23.50
N ALA A 486 18.10 8.33 -23.47
CA ALA A 486 17.64 6.97 -23.68
C ALA A 486 16.71 6.50 -22.53
N TRP A 487 15.79 5.60 -22.86
CA TRP A 487 14.90 4.96 -21.89
C TRP A 487 15.64 3.90 -21.08
N HIS A 488 15.61 4.01 -19.76
CA HIS A 488 16.20 3.02 -18.85
C HIS A 488 15.15 2.40 -17.89
N GLY A 489 13.88 2.75 -18.05
CA GLY A 489 12.77 2.14 -17.32
C GLY A 489 12.43 0.72 -17.78
N ILE A 490 11.33 0.18 -17.27
CA ILE A 490 10.82 -1.14 -17.67
C ILE A 490 10.58 -1.20 -19.18
N THR A 491 10.81 -2.37 -19.78
CA THR A 491 10.57 -2.61 -21.21
C THR A 491 9.58 -3.75 -21.40
N PRO A 492 8.89 -3.84 -22.55
CA PRO A 492 7.97 -4.95 -22.83
C PRO A 492 8.62 -6.33 -22.71
N GLU A 493 9.90 -6.47 -23.10
CA GLU A 493 10.64 -7.72 -23.01
C GLU A 493 10.91 -8.12 -21.54
N LYS A 494 11.26 -7.15 -20.67
CA LYS A 494 11.43 -7.39 -19.23
C LYS A 494 10.13 -7.81 -18.57
N MET A 495 8.99 -7.23 -18.99
CA MET A 495 7.67 -7.65 -18.52
C MET A 495 7.36 -9.09 -18.94
N ALA A 496 7.60 -9.45 -20.20
CA ALA A 496 7.35 -10.79 -20.73
C ALA A 496 8.22 -11.87 -20.05
N ALA A 497 9.41 -11.51 -19.58
CA ALA A 497 10.33 -12.41 -18.87
C ALA A 497 9.93 -12.65 -17.40
N GLY A 498 8.87 -12.02 -16.89
CA GLY A 498 8.42 -12.16 -15.50
C GLY A 498 9.40 -11.57 -14.48
N VAL A 499 10.30 -10.69 -14.92
CA VAL A 499 11.30 -10.06 -14.05
C VAL A 499 10.71 -8.79 -13.46
N SER A 500 10.00 -8.89 -12.35
CA SER A 500 9.80 -7.77 -11.43
C SER A 500 11.06 -7.57 -10.59
N GLU A 501 12.18 -7.25 -11.19
CA GLU A 501 13.26 -6.57 -10.48
C GLU A 501 12.90 -5.09 -10.38
N MET A 502 12.10 -4.70 -9.41
CA MET A 502 12.08 -3.32 -8.96
C MET A 502 13.45 -3.01 -8.37
N LYS A 503 14.35 -2.53 -9.20
CA LYS A 503 15.55 -1.84 -8.72
C LYS A 503 15.12 -0.48 -8.19
N THR A 504 14.74 -0.41 -6.93
CA THR A 504 15.06 0.76 -6.15
C THR A 504 16.58 0.79 -6.05
N GLU A 505 17.25 1.38 -7.01
CA GLU A 505 18.64 1.82 -6.85
C GLU A 505 18.69 3.00 -5.88
N ASN A 506 18.45 2.71 -4.59
CA ASN A 506 19.27 3.34 -3.59
C ASN A 506 20.65 2.71 -3.78
N LYS A 507 21.58 3.40 -4.40
CA LYS A 507 23.01 3.17 -4.28
C LYS A 507 23.39 3.38 -2.81
N VAL A 508 23.01 2.46 -1.95
CA VAL A 508 23.76 2.17 -0.76
C VAL A 508 25.08 1.61 -1.30
N GLN A 509 26.11 2.43 -1.29
CA GLN A 509 27.49 1.99 -1.51
C GLN A 509 27.64 0.68 -0.74
N SER A 510 27.80 -0.43 -1.47
CA SER A 510 27.90 -1.75 -0.86
C SER A 510 29.10 -1.74 0.04
N VAL A 511 28.86 -1.70 1.35
CA VAL A 511 29.93 -1.67 2.34
C VAL A 511 30.66 -3.01 2.25
N VAL A 512 31.94 -2.95 1.93
CA VAL A 512 32.82 -4.11 1.81
C VAL A 512 33.54 -4.29 3.14
N TYR A 513 33.59 -5.52 3.63
CA TYR A 513 34.36 -5.88 4.83
C TYR A 513 35.37 -6.98 4.50
N ASN A 514 36.52 -6.99 5.20
CA ASN A 514 37.40 -8.16 5.22
C ASN A 514 36.88 -9.22 6.20
N LEU A 515 37.56 -10.36 6.27
CA LEU A 515 37.20 -11.45 7.20
C LEU A 515 37.29 -11.07 8.69
N ALA A 516 38.06 -10.06 9.03
CA ALA A 516 38.18 -9.52 10.38
C ALA A 516 37.05 -8.53 10.74
N GLY A 517 36.07 -8.31 9.84
CA GLY A 517 34.96 -7.37 10.04
C GLY A 517 35.32 -5.89 9.84
N GLN A 518 36.51 -5.59 9.35
CA GLN A 518 36.92 -4.22 9.08
C GLN A 518 36.35 -3.74 7.75
N ARG A 519 35.80 -2.52 7.72
CA ARG A 519 35.24 -1.90 6.53
C ARG A 519 36.35 -1.51 5.55
N LEU A 520 36.18 -1.93 4.30
CA LEU A 520 37.10 -1.62 3.20
C LEU A 520 36.50 -0.54 2.29
N LYS A 521 37.35 0.26 1.68
CA LYS A 521 36.95 1.28 0.69
C LYS A 521 36.55 0.67 -0.66
N SER A 522 37.09 -0.51 -1.00
CA SER A 522 36.82 -1.27 -2.22
C SER A 522 37.12 -2.75 -2.01
N LEU A 523 36.72 -3.60 -2.95
CA LEU A 523 37.10 -5.01 -2.97
C LEU A 523 38.61 -5.16 -3.06
N GLN A 524 39.18 -6.00 -2.21
CA GLN A 524 40.60 -6.32 -2.21
C GLN A 524 40.81 -7.77 -2.64
N LYS A 525 42.01 -8.09 -3.16
CA LYS A 525 42.37 -9.47 -3.48
C LYS A 525 42.23 -10.37 -2.25
N GLY A 526 41.57 -11.50 -2.42
CA GLY A 526 41.21 -12.43 -1.34
C GLY A 526 39.72 -12.43 -1.03
N LEU A 527 39.34 -12.92 0.14
CA LEU A 527 37.94 -13.08 0.54
C LEU A 527 37.40 -11.79 1.17
N ASN A 528 36.36 -11.24 0.57
CA ASN A 528 35.64 -10.06 1.03
C ASN A 528 34.21 -10.43 1.45
N ILE A 529 33.60 -9.66 2.33
CA ILE A 529 32.19 -9.76 2.70
C ILE A 529 31.45 -8.53 2.17
N VAL A 530 30.50 -8.74 1.26
CA VAL A 530 29.66 -7.70 0.66
C VAL A 530 28.21 -8.08 0.86
N LYS A 531 27.43 -7.23 1.50
CA LYS A 531 26.02 -7.52 1.81
C LYS A 531 25.81 -8.89 2.50
N GLY A 532 26.72 -9.25 3.42
CA GLY A 532 26.69 -10.53 4.14
C GLY A 532 27.14 -11.76 3.34
N LYS A 533 27.46 -11.62 2.05
CA LYS A 533 27.96 -12.72 1.21
C LYS A 533 29.48 -12.69 1.09
N LYS A 534 30.12 -13.86 1.09
CA LYS A 534 31.55 -14.02 0.87
C LYS A 534 31.87 -13.96 -0.63
N ILE A 535 32.72 -13.04 -1.06
CA ILE A 535 33.16 -12.85 -2.44
C ILE A 535 34.67 -13.03 -2.49
N LEU A 536 35.15 -13.96 -3.30
CA LEU A 536 36.58 -14.16 -3.55
C LEU A 536 37.00 -13.34 -4.76
N VAL A 537 37.89 -12.37 -4.54
CA VAL A 537 38.55 -11.59 -5.59
C VAL A 537 39.91 -12.21 -5.88
N LYS A 538 40.09 -12.69 -7.09
CA LYS A 538 41.33 -13.35 -7.56
C LYS A 538 42.45 -12.36 -7.87
#